data_2b7f203f90f70de3fefdaf58fb231605
#
_entry.id   2b7f203f90f70de3fefdaf58fb231605
#
_cell.length_a   1.000
_cell.length_b   1.000
_cell.length_c   1.000
_cell.angle_alpha   90.00
_cell.angle_beta   90.00
_cell.angle_gamma   90.00
#
_symmetry.space_group_name_H-M   'P 1'
#
loop_
_entity.id
_entity.type
_entity.pdbx_description
1 polymer ?
#
loop_
_entity_poly.entity_id
_entity_poly.type
_entity_poly.pdbx_seq_one_letter_code
_entity_poly.pdbx_strand_id
1 'polypeptide(L)'
;ALPIFAEYSGLLAGLTHIHQIDPEALVEVAMDSKLVVEQMSGRWQIKHADMRDLAKQCRAAHNPSLVTYKWIPRDENSHADRLANKALDGGVAEKQMPIRQENFLTDRLRSDEVPTMIYFVRHGETILTPMRKFSGVGTLDPELTTDGLEQAQRVADEIAKLEPEVLISSPLKRARQTADAIADKTGLEVLEDSDWFELSFGSWDGKAIEEVRAESPEEYQAWLNSSSYRPGGGESYDDAAIRIDAALEKVLAQYPGKKVVIVTHNGVIKTAANLAIGGPNDGVFHMDATPCSISSISLWPS
;
A
#
# COMPACT_ATOMS: atom_id res chain seq x y z
N ALA A 1 -32.58 10.79 11.20
CA ALA A 1 -31.88 12.08 11.10
C ALA A 1 -30.34 11.91 11.18
N LEU A 2 -29.84 10.98 12.01
CA LEU A 2 -28.40 10.76 12.21
C LEU A 2 -27.60 10.35 10.92
N PRO A 3 -28.09 9.41 10.07
CA PRO A 3 -27.31 9.01 8.89
C PRO A 3 -27.09 10.15 7.88
N ILE A 4 -28.14 10.96 7.61
CA ILE A 4 -28.06 12.05 6.62
C ILE A 4 -27.17 13.19 7.11
N PHE A 5 -27.13 13.45 8.40
CA PHE A 5 -26.21 14.44 8.97
C PHE A 5 -24.75 14.04 8.75
N ALA A 6 -24.42 12.75 8.95
CA ALA A 6 -23.09 12.22 8.69
C ALA A 6 -22.68 12.36 7.21
N GLU A 7 -23.60 12.08 6.29
CA GLU A 7 -23.38 12.23 4.85
C GLU A 7 -23.03 13.68 4.45
N TYR A 8 -23.80 14.66 4.94
CA TYR A 8 -23.51 16.08 4.69
C TYR A 8 -22.20 16.53 5.34
N SER A 9 -21.90 16.02 6.54
CA SER A 9 -20.66 16.38 7.25
C SER A 9 -19.43 15.83 6.52
N GLY A 10 -19.49 14.60 6.00
CA GLY A 10 -18.45 14.01 5.17
C GLY A 10 -18.23 14.79 3.87
N LEU A 11 -19.33 15.17 3.20
CA LEU A 11 -19.29 16.01 2.00
C LEU A 11 -18.64 17.37 2.26
N LEU A 12 -19.00 18.03 3.37
CA LEU A 12 -18.43 19.31 3.77
C LEU A 12 -16.92 19.21 4.00
N ALA A 13 -16.50 18.19 4.75
CA ALA A 13 -15.09 17.96 5.04
C ALA A 13 -14.30 17.72 3.74
N GLY A 14 -14.79 16.87 2.84
CA GLY A 14 -14.16 16.57 1.56
C GLY A 14 -14.00 17.80 0.66
N LEU A 15 -15.09 18.57 0.47
CA LEU A 15 -15.04 19.79 -0.35
C LEU A 15 -14.14 20.87 0.24
N THR A 16 -14.12 21.03 1.57
CA THR A 16 -13.23 21.96 2.27
C THR A 16 -11.76 21.57 2.05
N HIS A 17 -11.46 20.28 2.15
CA HIS A 17 -10.10 19.79 1.96
C HIS A 17 -9.62 19.98 0.52
N ILE A 18 -10.45 19.62 -0.46
CA ILE A 18 -10.12 19.84 -1.89
C ILE A 18 -9.87 21.32 -2.18
N HIS A 19 -10.71 22.20 -1.65
CA HIS A 19 -10.53 23.65 -1.82
C HIS A 19 -9.21 24.19 -1.25
N GLN A 20 -8.73 23.59 -0.16
CA GLN A 20 -7.43 23.94 0.44
C GLN A 20 -6.26 23.50 -0.43
N ILE A 21 -6.40 22.38 -1.15
CA ILE A 21 -5.36 21.86 -2.04
C ILE A 21 -5.36 22.62 -3.37
N ASP A 22 -6.53 22.73 -4.01
CA ASP A 22 -6.71 23.42 -5.30
C ASP A 22 -8.11 24.05 -5.37
N PRO A 23 -8.22 25.40 -5.20
CA PRO A 23 -9.49 26.11 -5.27
C PRO A 23 -10.19 26.06 -6.64
N GLU A 24 -9.46 25.75 -7.71
CA GLU A 24 -9.98 25.69 -9.09
C GLU A 24 -10.21 24.24 -9.58
N ALA A 25 -10.06 23.25 -8.70
CA ALA A 25 -10.25 21.84 -9.06
C ALA A 25 -11.66 21.55 -9.57
N LEU A 26 -11.77 20.78 -10.65
CA LEU A 26 -13.03 20.17 -11.08
C LEU A 26 -13.30 18.93 -10.22
N VAL A 27 -14.42 18.92 -9.49
CA VAL A 27 -14.75 17.88 -8.52
C VAL A 27 -15.98 17.09 -8.95
N GLU A 28 -15.86 15.77 -9.09
CA GLU A 28 -17.00 14.87 -9.15
C GLU A 28 -17.20 14.20 -7.78
N VAL A 29 -18.32 14.47 -7.14
CA VAL A 29 -18.71 13.86 -5.86
C VAL A 29 -19.58 12.64 -6.13
N ALA A 30 -19.06 11.45 -5.87
CA ALA A 30 -19.80 10.19 -5.96
C ALA A 30 -20.28 9.77 -4.56
N MET A 31 -21.59 9.54 -4.40
CA MET A 31 -22.21 9.16 -3.12
C MET A 31 -23.32 8.12 -3.33
N ASP A 32 -23.49 7.23 -2.36
CA ASP A 32 -24.62 6.26 -2.33
C ASP A 32 -25.89 6.85 -1.69
N SER A 33 -25.78 8.01 -1.04
CA SER A 33 -26.92 8.76 -0.53
C SER A 33 -27.67 9.50 -1.64
N LYS A 34 -28.60 8.83 -2.32
CA LYS A 34 -29.40 9.43 -3.38
C LYS A 34 -30.08 10.73 -2.95
N LEU A 35 -30.52 10.80 -1.68
CA LEU A 35 -31.15 12.00 -1.15
C LEU A 35 -30.19 13.20 -1.16
N VAL A 36 -28.97 13.03 -0.66
CA VAL A 36 -27.97 14.11 -0.63
C VAL A 36 -27.59 14.53 -2.05
N VAL A 37 -27.33 13.58 -2.95
CA VAL A 37 -27.02 13.85 -4.36
C VAL A 37 -28.12 14.68 -5.04
N GLU A 38 -29.39 14.30 -4.86
CA GLU A 38 -30.50 15.02 -5.49
C GLU A 38 -30.71 16.42 -4.88
N GLN A 39 -30.49 16.57 -3.57
CA GLN A 39 -30.57 17.85 -2.88
C GLN A 39 -29.42 18.80 -3.23
N MET A 40 -28.20 18.28 -3.30
CA MET A 40 -27.03 19.10 -3.67
C MET A 40 -27.03 19.48 -5.15
N SER A 41 -27.56 18.64 -6.03
CA SER A 41 -27.81 18.93 -7.44
C SER A 41 -28.98 19.91 -7.66
N GLY A 42 -29.72 20.30 -6.63
CA GLY A 42 -30.85 21.22 -6.72
C GLY A 42 -32.13 20.59 -7.27
N ARG A 43 -32.18 19.26 -7.52
CA ARG A 43 -33.36 18.57 -8.05
C ARG A 43 -34.44 18.32 -6.96
N TRP A 44 -34.03 18.18 -5.70
CA TRP A 44 -34.93 17.97 -4.57
C TRP A 44 -34.81 19.06 -3.51
N GLN A 45 -35.95 19.42 -2.90
CA GLN A 45 -35.97 20.42 -1.81
C GLN A 45 -35.46 19.83 -0.48
N ILE A 46 -34.71 20.64 0.26
CA ILE A 46 -34.25 20.33 1.60
C ILE A 46 -35.28 20.86 2.61
N LYS A 47 -36.09 19.98 3.20
CA LYS A 47 -37.17 20.34 4.12
C LYS A 47 -36.70 20.68 5.52
N HIS A 48 -35.64 20.00 6.01
CA HIS A 48 -35.11 20.14 7.36
C HIS A 48 -34.21 21.37 7.49
N ALA A 49 -34.38 22.19 8.52
CA ALA A 49 -33.63 23.44 8.70
C ALA A 49 -32.11 23.17 8.81
N ASP A 50 -31.71 22.24 9.70
CA ASP A 50 -30.33 21.91 9.96
C ASP A 50 -29.62 21.37 8.71
N MET A 51 -30.34 20.61 7.88
CA MET A 51 -29.79 20.10 6.61
C MET A 51 -29.63 21.21 5.57
N ARG A 52 -30.50 22.24 5.60
CA ARG A 52 -30.32 23.42 4.72
C ARG A 52 -29.06 24.19 5.07
N ASP A 53 -28.73 24.30 6.34
CA ASP A 53 -27.54 25.02 6.78
C ASP A 53 -26.26 24.25 6.42
N LEU A 54 -26.24 22.92 6.58
CA LEU A 54 -25.15 22.08 6.11
C LEU A 54 -24.98 22.12 4.58
N ALA A 55 -26.08 22.06 3.83
CA ALA A 55 -26.03 22.17 2.38
C ALA A 55 -25.50 23.53 1.89
N LYS A 56 -25.81 24.63 2.62
CA LYS A 56 -25.20 25.93 2.34
C LYS A 56 -23.70 25.92 2.61
N GLN A 57 -23.26 25.33 3.71
CA GLN A 57 -21.85 25.20 4.03
C GLN A 57 -21.11 24.38 2.97
N CYS A 58 -21.67 23.24 2.54
CA CYS A 58 -21.11 22.43 1.46
C CYS A 58 -20.95 23.25 0.15
N ARG A 59 -21.97 24.04 -0.23
CA ARG A 59 -21.88 24.90 -1.42
C ARG A 59 -20.88 26.03 -1.28
N ALA A 60 -20.61 26.49 -0.07
CA ALA A 60 -19.64 27.54 0.21
C ALA A 60 -18.19 27.01 0.34
N ALA A 61 -18.04 25.72 0.59
CA ALA A 61 -16.74 25.10 0.83
C ALA A 61 -15.87 25.01 -0.43
N HIS A 62 -16.48 24.92 -1.61
CA HIS A 62 -15.79 24.95 -2.90
C HIS A 62 -16.68 25.66 -3.94
N ASN A 63 -16.10 26.13 -5.05
CA ASN A 63 -16.86 26.82 -6.10
C ASN A 63 -17.94 25.88 -6.67
N PRO A 64 -19.24 26.18 -6.50
CA PRO A 64 -20.31 25.27 -6.93
C PRO A 64 -20.35 24.98 -8.44
N SER A 65 -19.79 25.86 -9.26
CA SER A 65 -19.72 25.65 -10.72
C SER A 65 -18.70 24.59 -11.13
N LEU A 66 -17.78 24.23 -10.22
CA LEU A 66 -16.73 23.24 -10.42
C LEU A 66 -17.09 21.88 -9.78
N VAL A 67 -18.27 21.77 -9.11
CA VAL A 67 -18.68 20.55 -8.42
C VAL A 67 -19.85 19.88 -9.13
N THR A 68 -19.68 18.61 -9.45
CA THR A 68 -20.75 17.75 -9.97
C THR A 68 -21.08 16.64 -8.96
N TYR A 69 -22.34 16.18 -8.96
CA TYR A 69 -22.82 15.16 -8.02
C TYR A 69 -23.36 13.96 -8.77
N LYS A 70 -22.87 12.78 -8.44
CA LYS A 70 -23.26 11.50 -9.06
C LYS A 70 -23.70 10.52 -7.97
N TRP A 71 -24.86 9.90 -8.16
CA TRP A 71 -25.27 8.79 -7.32
C TRP A 71 -24.63 7.50 -7.81
N ILE A 72 -24.10 6.72 -6.87
CA ILE A 72 -23.57 5.37 -7.11
C ILE A 72 -24.27 4.36 -6.21
N PRO A 73 -24.41 3.09 -6.61
CA PRO A 73 -24.88 2.03 -5.73
C PRO A 73 -23.97 1.85 -4.51
N ARG A 74 -24.53 1.33 -3.41
CA ARG A 74 -23.80 1.17 -2.15
C ARG A 74 -22.62 0.22 -2.25
N ASP A 75 -22.72 -0.81 -3.06
CA ASP A 75 -21.63 -1.76 -3.36
C ASP A 75 -20.44 -1.09 -4.08
N GLU A 76 -20.67 0.00 -4.80
CA GLU A 76 -19.63 0.82 -5.42
C GLU A 76 -19.03 1.87 -4.45
N ASN A 77 -19.62 2.07 -3.24
CA ASN A 77 -19.18 3.05 -2.23
C ASN A 77 -18.49 2.40 -1.01
N SER A 78 -18.07 1.17 -1.13
CA SER A 78 -17.46 0.38 -0.03
C SER A 78 -16.23 1.03 0.60
N HIS A 79 -15.48 1.84 -0.15
CA HIS A 79 -14.31 2.56 0.35
C HIS A 79 -14.71 3.68 1.33
N ALA A 80 -15.69 4.51 0.98
CA ALA A 80 -16.18 5.57 1.86
C ALA A 80 -16.85 5.02 3.12
N ASP A 81 -17.61 3.92 3.00
CA ASP A 81 -18.19 3.21 4.15
C ASP A 81 -17.12 2.73 5.14
N ARG A 82 -15.99 2.21 4.65
CA ARG A 82 -14.87 1.80 5.52
C ARG A 82 -14.24 2.97 6.25
N LEU A 83 -13.99 4.08 5.56
CA LEU A 83 -13.43 5.29 6.17
C LEU A 83 -14.36 5.87 7.24
N ALA A 84 -15.66 5.89 6.99
CA ALA A 84 -16.65 6.34 7.94
C ALA A 84 -16.71 5.45 9.19
N ASN A 85 -16.68 4.13 9.02
CA ASN A 85 -16.66 3.17 10.14
C ASN A 85 -15.37 3.29 10.95
N LYS A 86 -14.21 3.45 10.30
CA LYS A 86 -12.92 3.66 10.97
C LYS A 86 -12.92 4.93 11.83
N ALA A 87 -13.54 6.01 11.35
CA ALA A 87 -13.70 7.26 12.11
C ALA A 87 -14.63 7.11 13.33
N LEU A 88 -15.68 6.29 13.21
CA LEU A 88 -16.62 5.99 14.30
C LEU A 88 -16.01 5.11 15.40
N ASP A 89 -15.11 4.20 15.03
CA ASP A 89 -14.43 3.29 15.97
C ASP A 89 -13.29 3.98 16.76
N GLY A 90 -13.16 5.30 16.67
CA GLY A 90 -12.16 6.08 17.42
C GLY A 90 -10.74 5.95 16.85
N GLY A 91 -10.63 5.54 15.60
CA GLY A 91 -9.36 5.55 14.87
C GLY A 91 -8.79 6.97 14.83
N VAL A 92 -7.54 7.11 15.28
CA VAL A 92 -6.75 8.34 15.11
C VAL A 92 -6.81 8.70 13.63
N ALA A 93 -7.02 9.98 13.34
CA ALA A 93 -6.99 10.50 11.98
C ALA A 93 -5.81 9.88 11.23
N GLU A 94 -6.06 9.30 10.07
CA GLU A 94 -5.00 8.77 9.21
C GLU A 94 -3.91 9.81 9.12
N LYS A 95 -2.68 9.46 9.52
CA LYS A 95 -1.52 10.17 9.01
C LYS A 95 -1.68 10.09 7.49
N GLN A 96 -1.95 11.23 6.87
CA GLN A 96 -1.98 11.33 5.42
C GLN A 96 -0.67 10.70 4.94
N MET A 97 -0.77 9.56 4.29
CA MET A 97 0.34 9.08 3.49
C MET A 97 0.61 10.18 2.47
N PRO A 98 1.87 10.58 2.28
CA PRO A 98 2.20 11.52 1.23
C PRO A 98 1.72 10.92 -0.09
N ILE A 99 0.63 11.47 -0.63
CA ILE A 99 0.28 11.22 -2.03
C ILE A 99 1.40 11.89 -2.80
N ARG A 100 2.33 11.11 -3.34
CA ARG A 100 3.27 11.64 -4.33
C ARG A 100 2.44 12.15 -5.52
N GLN A 101 2.09 13.42 -5.47
CA GLN A 101 1.39 14.14 -6.55
C GLN A 101 2.37 14.48 -7.69
N GLU A 102 3.15 13.54 -8.15
CA GLU A 102 4.03 13.79 -9.28
C GLU A 102 3.53 13.01 -10.48
N ASN A 103 3.34 13.72 -11.58
CA ASN A 103 3.03 13.15 -12.88
C ASN A 103 4.24 12.34 -13.38
N PHE A 104 4.40 11.15 -12.85
CA PHE A 104 5.53 10.25 -13.04
C PHE A 104 6.01 10.14 -14.49
N LEU A 105 5.09 10.16 -15.45
CA LEU A 105 5.46 10.11 -16.89
C LEU A 105 6.00 11.45 -17.39
N THR A 106 5.44 12.58 -16.95
CA THR A 106 5.89 13.91 -17.40
C THR A 106 7.23 14.30 -16.77
N ASP A 107 7.48 13.94 -15.53
CA ASP A 107 8.74 14.24 -14.85
C ASP A 107 9.87 13.38 -15.38
N ARG A 108 9.62 12.09 -15.62
CA ARG A 108 10.57 11.19 -16.31
C ARG A 108 11.00 11.69 -17.70
N LEU A 109 10.09 12.36 -18.43
CA LEU A 109 10.37 12.89 -19.76
C LEU A 109 11.01 14.29 -19.73
N ARG A 110 11.02 14.97 -18.59
CA ARG A 110 11.54 16.34 -18.42
C ARG A 110 12.84 16.42 -17.62
N SER A 111 13.18 15.39 -16.88
CA SER A 111 14.37 15.35 -16.05
C SER A 111 15.53 14.71 -16.81
N ASP A 112 16.69 15.40 -16.85
CA ASP A 112 17.97 14.82 -17.27
C ASP A 112 18.61 13.97 -16.15
N GLU A 113 17.93 13.80 -15.02
CA GLU A 113 18.42 13.05 -13.87
C GLU A 113 18.27 11.54 -14.08
N VAL A 114 19.25 10.80 -13.56
CA VAL A 114 19.24 9.34 -13.60
C VAL A 114 18.43 8.81 -12.42
N PRO A 115 17.37 8.01 -12.65
CA PRO A 115 16.59 7.45 -11.57
C PRO A 115 17.39 6.44 -10.76
N THR A 116 17.10 6.33 -9.47
CA THR A 116 17.50 5.17 -8.68
C THR A 116 16.64 3.97 -9.09
N MET A 117 17.28 2.95 -9.62
CA MET A 117 16.61 1.70 -10.03
C MET A 117 16.64 0.71 -8.88
N ILE A 118 15.47 0.33 -8.37
CA ILE A 118 15.38 -0.68 -7.31
C ILE A 118 14.86 -1.99 -7.91
N TYR A 119 15.63 -3.05 -7.72
CA TYR A 119 15.27 -4.41 -8.08
C TYR A 119 14.97 -5.19 -6.81
N PHE A 120 13.70 -5.42 -6.55
CA PHE A 120 13.28 -6.30 -5.45
C PHE A 120 13.38 -7.74 -5.86
N VAL A 121 13.96 -8.55 -5.00
CA VAL A 121 14.02 -10.02 -5.14
C VAL A 121 13.31 -10.64 -3.95
N ARG A 122 12.27 -11.43 -4.19
CA ARG A 122 11.71 -12.26 -3.12
C ARG A 122 12.69 -13.37 -2.79
N HIS A 123 12.86 -13.68 -1.51
CA HIS A 123 13.66 -14.83 -1.08
C HIS A 123 13.23 -16.13 -1.75
N GLY A 124 14.11 -17.10 -1.87
CA GLY A 124 13.84 -18.42 -2.38
C GLY A 124 12.87 -19.24 -1.52
N GLU A 125 12.48 -20.40 -2.00
CA GLU A 125 11.56 -21.29 -1.31
C GLU A 125 12.11 -21.73 0.06
N THR A 126 11.22 -21.73 1.05
CA THR A 126 11.44 -22.34 2.39
C THR A 126 10.47 -23.48 2.59
N ILE A 127 10.67 -24.28 3.65
CA ILE A 127 9.74 -25.37 3.99
C ILE A 127 8.29 -24.88 4.21
N LEU A 128 8.09 -23.61 4.59
CA LEU A 128 6.77 -23.02 4.82
C LEU A 128 6.06 -22.62 3.52
N THR A 129 6.81 -22.41 2.44
CA THR A 129 6.26 -21.94 1.17
C THR A 129 5.27 -22.93 0.53
N PRO A 130 5.62 -24.20 0.27
CA PRO A 130 4.69 -25.18 -0.29
C PRO A 130 3.54 -25.52 0.68
N MET A 131 3.76 -25.34 1.99
CA MET A 131 2.73 -25.53 3.02
C MET A 131 1.74 -24.36 3.10
N ARG A 132 1.97 -23.29 2.31
CA ARG A 132 1.15 -22.06 2.31
C ARG A 132 0.96 -21.48 3.71
N LYS A 133 2.04 -21.44 4.50
CA LYS A 133 2.03 -20.92 5.86
C LYS A 133 2.43 -19.45 5.91
N PHE A 134 1.83 -18.71 6.82
CA PHE A 134 2.29 -17.39 7.16
C PHE A 134 3.71 -17.44 7.72
N SER A 135 4.59 -16.62 7.20
CA SER A 135 6.02 -16.59 7.56
C SER A 135 6.48 -15.13 7.63
N GLY A 136 6.11 -14.46 8.69
CA GLY A 136 6.46 -13.06 8.96
C GLY A 136 7.75 -12.90 9.77
N VAL A 137 7.80 -11.82 10.55
CA VAL A 137 8.81 -11.57 11.59
C VAL A 137 8.31 -12.19 12.89
N GLY A 138 8.31 -13.50 12.96
CA GLY A 138 7.86 -14.25 14.12
C GLY A 138 9.01 -15.06 14.75
N THR A 139 8.62 -16.09 15.48
CA THR A 139 9.56 -17.04 16.12
C THR A 139 10.21 -17.99 15.11
N LEU A 140 9.65 -18.12 13.91
CA LEU A 140 10.13 -19.02 12.86
C LEU A 140 10.93 -18.22 11.83
N ASP A 141 12.21 -18.55 11.70
CA ASP A 141 13.09 -18.02 10.66
C ASP A 141 13.67 -19.18 9.84
N PRO A 142 12.86 -19.77 8.93
CA PRO A 142 13.28 -20.94 8.17
C PRO A 142 14.37 -20.59 7.16
N GLU A 143 15.29 -21.51 6.97
CA GLU A 143 16.27 -21.48 5.89
C GLU A 143 15.62 -21.86 4.55
N LEU A 144 16.34 -21.61 3.45
CA LEU A 144 15.94 -22.06 2.12
C LEU A 144 15.96 -23.59 2.04
N THR A 145 15.02 -24.15 1.28
CA THR A 145 15.09 -25.57 0.85
C THR A 145 16.20 -25.77 -0.19
N THR A 146 16.49 -27.01 -0.54
CA THR A 146 17.38 -27.28 -1.68
C THR A 146 16.91 -26.60 -2.95
N ASP A 147 15.60 -26.68 -3.24
CA ASP A 147 14.99 -26.00 -4.40
C ASP A 147 15.10 -24.48 -4.25
N GLY A 148 14.93 -23.94 -3.03
CA GLY A 148 15.13 -22.53 -2.73
C GLY A 148 16.55 -22.04 -2.99
N LEU A 149 17.57 -22.84 -2.66
CA LEU A 149 18.97 -22.55 -2.94
C LEU A 149 19.25 -22.54 -4.46
N GLU A 150 18.69 -23.50 -5.20
CA GLU A 150 18.77 -23.49 -6.65
C GLU A 150 18.06 -22.31 -7.29
N GLN A 151 16.89 -21.90 -6.75
CA GLN A 151 16.19 -20.69 -7.17
C GLN A 151 17.06 -19.46 -6.92
N ALA A 152 17.72 -19.36 -5.76
CA ALA A 152 18.63 -18.27 -5.42
C ALA A 152 19.83 -18.18 -6.39
N GLN A 153 20.40 -19.31 -6.79
CA GLN A 153 21.46 -19.30 -7.79
C GLN A 153 20.98 -18.81 -9.16
N ARG A 154 19.79 -19.25 -9.60
CA ARG A 154 19.22 -18.80 -10.88
C ARG A 154 18.91 -17.30 -10.89
N VAL A 155 18.34 -16.76 -9.82
CA VAL A 155 18.05 -15.33 -9.74
C VAL A 155 19.34 -14.51 -9.65
N ALA A 156 20.38 -15.04 -8.99
CA ALA A 156 21.69 -14.38 -8.92
C ALA A 156 22.30 -14.20 -10.31
N ASP A 157 22.19 -15.21 -11.20
CA ASP A 157 22.65 -15.11 -12.59
C ASP A 157 21.90 -14.03 -13.37
N GLU A 158 20.59 -13.85 -13.14
CA GLU A 158 19.80 -12.79 -13.78
C GLU A 158 20.11 -11.41 -13.21
N ILE A 159 20.24 -11.29 -11.89
CA ILE A 159 20.60 -10.02 -11.23
C ILE A 159 21.98 -9.55 -11.67
N ALA A 160 22.96 -10.45 -11.80
CA ALA A 160 24.31 -10.07 -12.26
C ALA A 160 24.31 -9.40 -13.64
N LYS A 161 23.40 -9.79 -14.54
CA LYS A 161 23.25 -9.17 -15.88
C LYS A 161 22.73 -7.72 -15.81
N LEU A 162 22.09 -7.35 -14.71
CA LEU A 162 21.59 -5.98 -14.49
C LEU A 162 22.69 -5.04 -14.01
N GLU A 163 23.88 -5.58 -13.68
CA GLU A 163 25.04 -4.83 -13.16
C GLU A 163 24.66 -3.97 -11.95
N PRO A 164 24.16 -4.56 -10.85
CA PRO A 164 23.81 -3.82 -9.64
C PRO A 164 25.06 -3.21 -8.99
N GLU A 165 24.83 -2.12 -8.26
CA GLU A 165 25.90 -1.40 -7.57
C GLU A 165 25.77 -1.50 -6.05
N VAL A 166 24.58 -1.85 -5.54
CA VAL A 166 24.28 -1.99 -4.12
C VAL A 166 23.39 -3.21 -3.91
N LEU A 167 23.69 -3.99 -2.87
CA LEU A 167 22.90 -5.15 -2.46
C LEU A 167 22.48 -5.02 -1.00
N ILE A 168 21.18 -4.89 -0.77
CA ILE A 168 20.56 -4.80 0.55
C ILE A 168 19.75 -6.07 0.79
N SER A 169 19.71 -6.55 2.02
CA SER A 169 18.92 -7.73 2.40
C SER A 169 18.15 -7.50 3.69
N SER A 170 16.92 -8.00 3.73
CA SER A 170 16.28 -8.31 5.01
C SER A 170 17.17 -9.22 5.83
N PRO A 171 17.30 -9.04 7.16
CA PRO A 171 18.14 -9.88 8.02
C PRO A 171 17.61 -11.31 8.22
N LEU A 172 16.38 -11.63 7.77
CA LEU A 172 15.83 -12.98 7.90
C LEU A 172 16.65 -13.98 7.07
N LYS A 173 16.94 -15.15 7.64
CA LYS A 173 17.84 -16.16 7.06
C LYS A 173 17.54 -16.48 5.60
N ARG A 174 16.26 -16.68 5.24
CA ARG A 174 15.83 -16.98 3.88
C ARG A 174 16.17 -15.86 2.88
N ALA A 175 16.07 -14.60 3.31
CA ALA A 175 16.44 -13.47 2.48
C ALA A 175 17.97 -13.34 2.39
N ARG A 176 18.65 -13.50 3.53
CA ARG A 176 20.10 -13.44 3.60
C ARG A 176 20.75 -14.52 2.72
N GLN A 177 20.29 -15.77 2.78
CA GLN A 177 20.83 -16.85 1.93
C GLN A 177 20.60 -16.59 0.44
N THR A 178 19.49 -15.96 0.08
CA THR A 178 19.23 -15.53 -1.31
C THR A 178 20.16 -14.39 -1.70
N ALA A 179 20.40 -13.43 -0.81
CA ALA A 179 21.34 -12.32 -1.04
C ALA A 179 22.80 -12.80 -1.14
N ASP A 180 23.19 -13.79 -0.34
CA ASP A 180 24.53 -14.38 -0.38
C ASP A 180 24.82 -14.99 -1.76
N ALA A 181 23.86 -15.68 -2.38
CA ALA A 181 23.99 -16.19 -3.73
C ALA A 181 24.18 -15.06 -4.77
N ILE A 182 23.51 -13.92 -4.58
CA ILE A 182 23.69 -12.74 -5.44
C ILE A 182 25.06 -12.10 -5.19
N ALA A 183 25.49 -12.00 -3.93
CA ALA A 183 26.80 -11.48 -3.56
C ALA A 183 27.94 -12.29 -4.20
N ASP A 184 27.84 -13.62 -4.16
CA ASP A 184 28.82 -14.51 -4.77
C ASP A 184 28.99 -14.29 -6.29
N LYS A 185 27.89 -13.90 -6.98
CA LYS A 185 27.93 -13.63 -8.43
C LYS A 185 28.37 -12.22 -8.79
N THR A 186 28.01 -11.25 -7.96
CA THR A 186 28.23 -9.82 -8.25
C THR A 186 29.48 -9.25 -7.60
N GLY A 187 29.99 -9.90 -6.56
CA GLY A 187 31.09 -9.42 -5.72
C GLY A 187 30.67 -8.26 -4.78
N LEU A 188 29.37 -7.99 -4.67
CA LEU A 188 28.85 -6.94 -3.78
C LEU A 188 28.79 -7.41 -2.34
N GLU A 189 29.01 -6.49 -1.41
CA GLU A 189 28.74 -6.70 0.02
C GLU A 189 27.23 -6.70 0.28
N VAL A 190 26.75 -7.62 1.12
CA VAL A 190 25.37 -7.65 1.55
C VAL A 190 25.17 -6.71 2.73
N LEU A 191 24.40 -5.65 2.53
CA LEU A 191 24.03 -4.70 3.57
C LEU A 191 22.71 -5.14 4.21
N GLU A 192 22.74 -5.53 5.49
CA GLU A 192 21.52 -5.88 6.21
C GLU A 192 20.77 -4.64 6.66
N ASP A 193 19.45 -4.63 6.41
CA ASP A 193 18.58 -3.54 6.84
C ASP A 193 17.21 -4.07 7.29
N SER A 194 16.88 -3.85 8.56
CA SER A 194 15.64 -4.31 9.19
C SER A 194 14.38 -3.64 8.63
N ASP A 195 14.51 -2.50 7.94
CA ASP A 195 13.37 -1.84 7.31
C ASP A 195 12.75 -2.73 6.21
N TRP A 196 13.46 -3.76 5.75
CA TRP A 196 13.01 -4.72 4.71
C TRP A 196 12.52 -6.06 5.26
N PHE A 197 12.25 -6.18 6.57
CA PHE A 197 11.61 -7.36 7.16
C PHE A 197 10.23 -7.63 6.54
N GLU A 198 9.83 -8.91 6.49
CA GLU A 198 8.43 -9.28 6.18
C GLU A 198 7.48 -8.72 7.26
N LEU A 199 6.20 -8.56 6.89
CA LEU A 199 5.18 -8.17 7.85
C LEU A 199 5.10 -9.18 8.99
N SER A 200 4.80 -8.70 10.19
CA SER A 200 4.43 -9.58 11.30
C SER A 200 2.97 -10.03 11.11
N PHE A 201 2.73 -11.34 11.12
CA PHE A 201 1.38 -11.90 11.12
C PHE A 201 0.90 -12.27 12.53
N GLY A 202 1.63 -11.89 13.57
CA GLY A 202 1.27 -12.09 14.97
C GLY A 202 0.99 -13.56 15.27
N SER A 203 -0.18 -13.88 15.84
CA SER A 203 -0.58 -15.24 16.18
C SER A 203 -0.85 -16.14 14.97
N TRP A 204 -0.84 -15.61 13.75
CA TRP A 204 -0.97 -16.40 12.52
C TRP A 204 0.37 -16.93 12.00
N ASP A 205 1.50 -16.39 12.47
CA ASP A 205 2.82 -16.86 12.06
C ASP A 205 2.97 -18.37 12.30
N GLY A 206 3.38 -19.09 11.27
CA GLY A 206 3.55 -20.54 11.27
C GLY A 206 2.26 -21.35 11.01
N LYS A 207 1.08 -20.73 11.02
CA LYS A 207 -0.18 -21.37 10.64
C LYS A 207 -0.35 -21.43 9.14
N ALA A 208 -1.01 -22.46 8.62
CA ALA A 208 -1.42 -22.52 7.23
C ALA A 208 -2.60 -21.55 6.99
N ILE A 209 -2.73 -21.06 5.75
CA ILE A 209 -3.83 -20.18 5.36
C ILE A 209 -5.17 -20.86 5.63
N GLU A 210 -5.28 -22.15 5.34
CA GLU A 210 -6.47 -22.98 5.55
C GLU A 210 -6.81 -23.15 7.05
N GLU A 211 -5.81 -23.25 7.91
CA GLU A 211 -5.98 -23.30 9.38
C GLU A 211 -6.58 -22.00 9.90
N VAL A 212 -5.98 -20.86 9.52
CA VAL A 212 -6.48 -19.53 9.92
C VAL A 212 -7.91 -19.31 9.40
N ARG A 213 -8.18 -19.68 8.15
CA ARG A 213 -9.51 -19.56 7.55
C ARG A 213 -10.57 -20.41 8.26
N ALA A 214 -10.19 -21.58 8.78
CA ALA A 214 -11.08 -22.48 9.52
C ALA A 214 -11.28 -22.03 10.97
N GLU A 215 -10.22 -21.59 11.65
CA GLU A 215 -10.23 -21.19 13.05
C GLU A 215 -10.84 -19.81 13.28
N SER A 216 -10.58 -18.86 12.38
CA SER A 216 -10.99 -17.45 12.50
C SER A 216 -11.50 -16.90 11.17
N PRO A 217 -12.61 -17.41 10.63
CA PRO A 217 -13.11 -17.06 9.30
C PRO A 217 -13.47 -15.56 9.17
N GLU A 218 -14.01 -14.95 10.23
CA GLU A 218 -14.36 -13.53 10.24
C GLU A 218 -13.11 -12.64 10.19
N GLU A 219 -12.08 -12.96 10.98
CA GLU A 219 -10.82 -12.24 10.97
C GLU A 219 -10.09 -12.39 9.63
N TYR A 220 -10.11 -13.60 9.06
CA TYR A 220 -9.54 -13.86 7.74
C TYR A 220 -10.23 -13.03 6.65
N GLN A 221 -11.56 -12.93 6.68
CA GLN A 221 -12.31 -12.07 5.76
C GLN A 221 -12.04 -10.58 6.00
N ALA A 222 -11.94 -10.14 7.26
CA ALA A 222 -11.60 -8.76 7.59
C ALA A 222 -10.21 -8.37 7.04
N TRP A 223 -9.23 -9.29 7.14
CA TRP A 223 -7.90 -9.09 6.58
C TRP A 223 -7.92 -8.97 5.04
N LEU A 224 -8.66 -9.81 4.33
CA LEU A 224 -8.76 -9.75 2.87
C LEU A 224 -9.48 -8.49 2.36
N ASN A 225 -10.31 -7.87 3.19
CA ASN A 225 -11.13 -6.72 2.82
C ASN A 225 -10.58 -5.38 3.33
N SER A 226 -9.45 -5.37 4.06
CA SER A 226 -8.92 -4.13 4.62
C SER A 226 -7.41 -4.18 4.80
N SER A 227 -6.71 -3.22 4.20
CA SER A 227 -5.27 -3.00 4.41
C SER A 227 -4.93 -2.58 5.84
N SER A 228 -5.89 -2.02 6.60
CA SER A 228 -5.69 -1.60 7.98
C SER A 228 -5.86 -2.72 9.00
N TYR A 229 -6.38 -3.89 8.58
CA TYR A 229 -6.53 -5.02 9.49
C TYR A 229 -5.16 -5.60 9.86
N ARG A 230 -4.96 -5.87 11.17
CA ARG A 230 -3.72 -6.45 11.72
C ARG A 230 -3.89 -7.96 11.91
N PRO A 231 -3.40 -8.80 10.99
CA PRO A 231 -3.57 -10.24 11.07
C PRO A 231 -2.91 -10.79 12.33
N GLY A 232 -3.70 -11.51 13.15
CA GLY A 232 -3.21 -12.08 14.41
C GLY A 232 -2.64 -11.06 15.39
N GLY A 233 -2.99 -9.79 15.31
CA GLY A 233 -2.42 -8.70 16.12
C GLY A 233 -1.04 -8.24 15.63
N GLY A 234 -0.61 -8.62 14.45
CA GLY A 234 0.65 -8.24 13.84
C GLY A 234 0.64 -6.88 13.16
N GLU A 235 1.33 -6.76 12.02
CA GLU A 235 1.46 -5.54 11.23
C GLU A 235 0.38 -5.51 10.14
N SER A 236 -0.31 -4.40 9.97
CA SER A 236 -1.22 -4.17 8.84
C SER A 236 -0.45 -3.74 7.59
N TYR A 237 -1.06 -3.83 6.41
CA TYR A 237 -0.46 -3.28 5.19
C TYR A 237 -0.34 -1.76 5.23
N ASP A 238 -1.21 -1.05 5.98
CA ASP A 238 -1.08 0.39 6.21
C ASP A 238 0.16 0.73 7.03
N ASP A 239 0.46 -0.04 8.09
CA ASP A 239 1.68 0.12 8.88
C ASP A 239 2.92 -0.19 8.04
N ALA A 240 2.88 -1.29 7.28
CA ALA A 240 3.95 -1.67 6.38
C ALA A 240 4.21 -0.61 5.30
N ALA A 241 3.16 0.02 4.76
CA ALA A 241 3.29 1.08 3.77
C ALA A 241 4.06 2.28 4.33
N ILE A 242 3.81 2.69 5.57
CA ILE A 242 4.54 3.79 6.23
C ILE A 242 6.02 3.44 6.39
N ARG A 243 6.33 2.24 6.85
CA ARG A 243 7.70 1.76 7.05
C ARG A 243 8.46 1.65 5.72
N ILE A 244 7.82 1.06 4.71
CA ILE A 244 8.44 0.82 3.41
C ILE A 244 8.62 2.13 2.63
N ASP A 245 7.69 3.08 2.73
CA ASP A 245 7.85 4.41 2.13
C ASP A 245 9.09 5.13 2.71
N ALA A 246 9.24 5.14 4.03
CA ALA A 246 10.42 5.69 4.68
C ALA A 246 11.72 4.96 4.28
N ALA A 247 11.66 3.64 4.10
CA ALA A 247 12.80 2.85 3.63
C ALA A 247 13.17 3.19 2.17
N LEU A 248 12.19 3.42 1.30
CA LEU A 248 12.40 3.86 -0.09
C LEU A 248 13.04 5.25 -0.13
N GLU A 249 12.56 6.19 0.68
CA GLU A 249 13.17 7.52 0.78
C GLU A 249 14.63 7.45 1.26
N LYS A 250 14.91 6.58 2.25
CA LYS A 250 16.27 6.34 2.74
C LYS A 250 17.18 5.80 1.62
N VAL A 251 16.71 4.83 0.83
CA VAL A 251 17.47 4.29 -0.31
C VAL A 251 17.71 5.36 -1.35
N LEU A 252 16.69 6.16 -1.72
CA LEU A 252 16.84 7.24 -2.68
C LEU A 252 17.88 8.29 -2.22
N ALA A 253 17.85 8.66 -0.95
CA ALA A 253 18.80 9.61 -0.38
C ALA A 253 20.25 9.08 -0.32
N GLN A 254 20.43 7.77 -0.02
CA GLN A 254 21.76 7.16 0.12
C GLN A 254 22.36 6.74 -1.22
N TYR A 255 21.56 6.37 -2.18
CA TYR A 255 22.00 5.77 -3.46
C TYR A 255 21.37 6.44 -4.69
N PRO A 256 21.47 7.78 -4.82
CA PRO A 256 20.86 8.49 -5.94
C PRO A 256 21.45 8.03 -7.28
N GLY A 257 20.58 7.71 -8.23
CA GLY A 257 20.96 7.28 -9.57
C GLY A 257 21.59 5.89 -9.67
N LYS A 258 21.59 5.10 -8.56
CA LYS A 258 22.19 3.77 -8.50
C LYS A 258 21.22 2.65 -8.87
N LYS A 259 21.78 1.50 -9.24
CA LYS A 259 21.07 0.23 -9.37
C LYS A 259 21.17 -0.54 -8.06
N VAL A 260 20.08 -0.58 -7.30
CA VAL A 260 20.03 -1.17 -5.96
C VAL A 260 19.21 -2.46 -6.02
N VAL A 261 19.76 -3.56 -5.54
CA VAL A 261 19.02 -4.81 -5.32
C VAL A 261 18.61 -4.91 -3.87
N ILE A 262 17.36 -5.25 -3.63
CA ILE A 262 16.81 -5.46 -2.28
C ILE A 262 16.20 -6.86 -2.21
N VAL A 263 16.84 -7.74 -1.43
CA VAL A 263 16.31 -9.09 -1.19
C VAL A 263 15.38 -9.05 0.02
N THR A 264 14.12 -9.35 -0.21
CA THR A 264 13.06 -9.19 0.78
C THR A 264 11.93 -10.21 0.59
N HIS A 265 10.70 -9.87 0.89
CA HIS A 265 9.56 -10.76 1.08
C HIS A 265 8.35 -10.34 0.24
N ASN A 266 7.36 -11.23 0.14
CA ASN A 266 6.17 -11.01 -0.68
C ASN A 266 5.38 -9.76 -0.25
N GLY A 267 5.08 -9.61 1.04
CA GLY A 267 4.30 -8.48 1.54
C GLY A 267 4.98 -7.14 1.28
N VAL A 268 6.29 -7.08 1.51
CA VAL A 268 7.12 -5.88 1.29
C VAL A 268 7.16 -5.49 -0.19
N ILE A 269 7.40 -6.45 -1.09
CA ILE A 269 7.46 -6.19 -2.54
C ILE A 269 6.13 -5.64 -3.06
N LYS A 270 5.02 -6.26 -2.66
CA LYS A 270 3.67 -5.83 -3.03
C LYS A 270 3.38 -4.40 -2.55
N THR A 271 3.75 -4.11 -1.31
CA THR A 271 3.58 -2.78 -0.72
C THR A 271 4.45 -1.73 -1.44
N ALA A 272 5.73 -2.03 -1.69
CA ALA A 272 6.62 -1.12 -2.41
C ALA A 272 6.14 -0.85 -3.85
N ALA A 273 5.71 -1.88 -4.56
CA ALA A 273 5.16 -1.74 -5.91
C ALA A 273 3.87 -0.89 -5.91
N ASN A 274 2.99 -1.11 -4.94
CA ASN A 274 1.76 -0.35 -4.80
C ASN A 274 2.01 1.13 -4.48
N LEU A 275 2.96 1.43 -3.60
CA LEU A 275 3.41 2.80 -3.30
C LEU A 275 3.97 3.49 -4.56
N ALA A 276 4.79 2.79 -5.34
CA ALA A 276 5.41 3.34 -6.53
C ALA A 276 4.40 3.78 -7.60
N ILE A 277 3.25 3.11 -7.70
CA ILE A 277 2.18 3.46 -8.64
C ILE A 277 1.12 4.39 -8.03
N GLY A 278 1.27 4.80 -6.77
CA GLY A 278 0.27 5.61 -6.05
C GLY A 278 -1.07 4.90 -5.86
N GLY A 279 -1.08 3.57 -5.80
CA GLY A 279 -2.28 2.78 -5.61
C GLY A 279 -2.80 2.81 -4.16
N PRO A 280 -4.11 2.55 -3.94
CA PRO A 280 -4.64 2.38 -2.58
C PRO A 280 -4.03 1.13 -1.93
N ASN A 281 -3.82 1.14 -0.60
CA ASN A 281 -3.14 0.03 0.08
C ASN A 281 -3.81 -1.34 -0.09
N ASP A 282 -5.11 -1.38 -0.32
CA ASP A 282 -5.83 -2.62 -0.65
C ASP A 282 -5.38 -3.26 -1.99
N GLY A 283 -4.72 -2.49 -2.87
CA GLY A 283 -4.16 -2.99 -4.12
C GLY A 283 -3.17 -4.13 -3.95
N VAL A 284 -2.53 -4.26 -2.78
CA VAL A 284 -1.60 -5.33 -2.44
C VAL A 284 -2.23 -6.73 -2.53
N PHE A 285 -3.56 -6.85 -2.37
CA PHE A 285 -4.26 -8.14 -2.47
C PHE A 285 -4.41 -8.63 -3.92
N HIS A 286 -4.14 -7.78 -4.91
CA HIS A 286 -4.18 -8.10 -6.34
C HIS A 286 -2.79 -8.39 -6.93
N MET A 287 -1.75 -8.38 -6.11
CA MET A 287 -0.36 -8.63 -6.53
C MET A 287 0.19 -9.87 -5.84
N ASP A 288 1.13 -10.54 -6.49
CA ASP A 288 1.93 -11.61 -5.92
C ASP A 288 3.36 -11.56 -6.44
N ALA A 289 4.31 -11.94 -5.59
CA ALA A 289 5.70 -12.11 -5.95
C ALA A 289 6.09 -13.56 -5.63
N THR A 290 6.35 -14.37 -6.65
CA THR A 290 6.77 -15.77 -6.48
C THR A 290 8.20 -15.85 -5.92
N PRO A 291 8.62 -16.95 -5.28
CA PRO A 291 10.00 -17.12 -4.80
C PRO A 291 11.02 -16.81 -5.91
N CYS A 292 12.04 -16.03 -5.57
CA CYS A 292 13.07 -15.54 -6.49
C CYS A 292 12.54 -14.77 -7.71
N SER A 293 11.33 -14.22 -7.67
CA SER A 293 10.88 -13.26 -8.67
C SER A 293 11.62 -11.93 -8.53
N ILE A 294 11.80 -11.23 -9.65
CA ILE A 294 12.37 -9.88 -9.71
C ILE A 294 11.25 -8.90 -10.04
N SER A 295 11.08 -7.87 -9.22
CA SER A 295 10.19 -6.74 -9.47
C SER A 295 11.02 -5.46 -9.47
N SER A 296 10.74 -4.50 -10.35
CA SER A 296 11.53 -3.27 -10.40
C SER A 296 10.67 -2.03 -10.32
N ILE A 297 11.19 -1.02 -9.64
CA ILE A 297 10.66 0.34 -9.63
C ILE A 297 11.78 1.33 -9.95
N SER A 298 11.39 2.48 -10.49
CA SER A 298 12.31 3.61 -10.74
C SER A 298 11.88 4.77 -9.87
N LEU A 299 12.79 5.28 -9.05
CA LEU A 299 12.56 6.43 -8.20
C LEU A 299 13.39 7.61 -8.68
N TRP A 300 12.76 8.77 -8.84
CA TRP A 300 13.40 10.01 -9.28
C TRP A 300 13.67 10.88 -8.05
N PRO A 301 14.77 11.65 -8.02
CA PRO A 301 14.93 12.69 -7.00
C PRO A 301 13.75 13.66 -7.05
N SER A 302 13.23 14.05 -5.88
CA SER A 302 12.11 15.02 -5.73
C SER A 302 12.58 16.45 -5.93
#